data_1744e9f7d877575fcefed1dbc9874fb8
#
_entry.id   1744e9f7d877575fcefed1dbc9874fb8
#
_cell.length_a   1.000
_cell.length_b   1.000
_cell.length_c   1.000
_cell.angle_alpha   90.00
_cell.angle_beta   90.00
_cell.angle_gamma   90.00
#
_symmetry.space_group_name_H-M   'P 1'
#
loop_
_entity.id
_entity.type
_entity.pdbx_description
1 polymer ?
#
loop_
_entity_poly.entity_id
_entity_poly.type
_entity_poly.pdbx_seq_one_letter_code
_entity_poly.pdbx_strand_id
1 'polypeptide(L)'
;MTFDSLVLSKIHLQDVPKLSSFVDRSLKAMLPAGSDDERLHRLQDLAAAPWTRDRIVERVRGVTDSTQLAYALRQLRRELMVSLIARNSTGCCGYDEVVDTMTALAEESVRAVVRV
;
A
#
# COMPACT_ATOMS: atom_id res chain seq x y z
N MET A 1 -16.57 21.26 -20.10
CA MET A 1 -15.89 20.23 -19.35
C MET A 1 -14.92 20.90 -18.44
N THR A 2 -14.84 20.37 -17.39
CA THR A 2 -13.92 20.89 -16.44
C THR A 2 -12.74 19.96 -16.37
N PHE A 3 -11.65 20.44 -15.91
CA PHE A 3 -10.49 19.65 -15.57
C PHE A 3 -10.91 18.51 -14.65
N ASP A 4 -11.86 18.76 -13.76
CA ASP A 4 -12.36 17.78 -12.82
C ASP A 4 -12.94 16.55 -13.51
N SER A 5 -13.62 16.71 -14.62
CA SER A 5 -14.15 15.56 -15.37
C SER A 5 -13.06 14.61 -15.81
N LEU A 6 -11.90 15.12 -16.18
CA LEU A 6 -10.78 14.28 -16.59
C LEU A 6 -10.13 13.62 -15.38
N VAL A 7 -9.94 14.39 -14.33
CA VAL A 7 -9.32 13.88 -13.11
C VAL A 7 -10.20 12.82 -12.47
N LEU A 8 -11.51 13.03 -12.52
CA LEU A 8 -12.47 12.11 -11.93
C LEU A 8 -12.78 10.92 -12.83
N SER A 9 -12.19 10.85 -14.01
CA SER A 9 -12.19 9.62 -14.80
C SER A 9 -11.37 8.60 -14.06
N LYS A 10 -12.04 7.93 -13.14
CA LYS A 10 -11.40 7.00 -12.25
C LYS A 10 -10.87 5.81 -13.02
N ILE A 11 -9.67 5.44 -12.69
CA ILE A 11 -9.07 4.22 -13.20
C ILE A 11 -9.77 3.06 -12.49
N HIS A 12 -10.09 2.02 -13.24
CA HIS A 12 -10.62 0.80 -12.64
C HIS A 12 -9.51 0.06 -11.93
N LEU A 13 -9.84 -0.55 -10.81
CA LEU A 13 -8.85 -1.23 -9.99
C LEU A 13 -8.08 -2.29 -10.79
N GLN A 14 -8.77 -3.01 -11.64
CA GLN A 14 -8.14 -4.06 -12.46
C GLN A 14 -7.12 -3.52 -13.45
N ASP A 15 -7.17 -2.22 -13.76
CA ASP A 15 -6.24 -1.58 -14.70
C ASP A 15 -5.03 -0.96 -14.00
N VAL A 16 -5.05 -0.86 -12.67
CA VAL A 16 -3.94 -0.25 -11.91
C VAL A 16 -2.61 -0.95 -12.20
N PRO A 17 -2.51 -2.29 -12.23
CA PRO A 17 -1.24 -2.94 -12.54
C PRO A 17 -0.74 -2.65 -13.95
N LYS A 18 -1.63 -2.36 -14.88
CA LYS A 18 -1.25 -2.02 -16.26
C LYS A 18 -0.63 -0.62 -16.34
N LEU A 19 -1.05 0.26 -15.43
CA LEU A 19 -0.62 1.67 -15.43
C LEU A 19 0.52 1.92 -14.45
N SER A 20 0.71 1.05 -13.48
CA SER A 20 1.77 1.17 -12.48
C SER A 20 2.64 -0.08 -12.49
N SER A 21 3.84 0.03 -13.02
CA SER A 21 4.78 -1.08 -13.01
C SER A 21 5.19 -1.47 -11.59
N PHE A 22 5.17 -0.52 -10.67
CA PHE A 22 5.44 -0.82 -9.26
C PHE A 22 4.39 -1.76 -8.68
N VAL A 23 3.10 -1.47 -8.93
CA VAL A 23 2.00 -2.31 -8.45
C VAL A 23 2.08 -3.69 -9.08
N ASP A 24 2.31 -3.76 -10.39
CA ASP A 24 2.41 -5.04 -11.08
C ASP A 24 3.54 -5.90 -10.50
N ARG A 25 4.73 -5.33 -10.36
CA ARG A 25 5.88 -6.07 -9.81
C ARG A 25 5.66 -6.48 -8.36
N SER A 26 5.01 -5.60 -7.58
CA SER A 26 4.75 -5.89 -6.17
C SER A 26 3.77 -7.04 -6.01
N LEU A 27 2.69 -7.07 -6.81
CA LEU A 27 1.73 -8.17 -6.78
C LEU A 27 2.38 -9.48 -7.20
N LYS A 28 3.22 -9.45 -8.21
CA LYS A 28 3.96 -10.65 -8.64
C LYS A 28 4.93 -11.14 -7.57
N ALA A 29 5.56 -10.21 -6.85
CA ALA A 29 6.46 -10.56 -5.75
C ALA A 29 5.70 -11.16 -4.56
N MET A 30 4.50 -10.65 -4.26
CA MET A 30 3.67 -11.14 -3.17
C MET A 30 3.05 -12.50 -3.50
N LEU A 31 2.70 -12.73 -4.75
CA LEU A 31 2.06 -13.94 -5.23
C LEU A 31 2.76 -14.45 -6.50
N PRO A 32 4.01 -14.94 -6.36
CA PRO A 32 4.79 -15.32 -7.57
C PRO A 32 4.18 -16.46 -8.35
N ALA A 33 3.50 -17.38 -7.65
CA ALA A 33 2.82 -18.52 -8.29
C ALA A 33 1.32 -18.26 -8.47
N GLY A 34 0.86 -17.05 -8.18
CA GLY A 34 -0.57 -16.73 -8.25
C GLY A 34 -1.03 -16.43 -9.66
N SER A 35 -2.32 -16.65 -9.89
CA SER A 35 -2.97 -16.26 -11.14
C SER A 35 -3.26 -14.75 -11.13
N ASP A 36 -3.65 -14.24 -12.28
CA ASP A 36 -4.06 -12.83 -12.40
C ASP A 36 -5.28 -12.55 -11.51
N ASP A 37 -6.20 -13.51 -11.40
CA ASP A 37 -7.38 -13.37 -10.54
C ASP A 37 -6.98 -13.29 -9.06
N GLU A 38 -6.05 -14.12 -8.64
CA GLU A 38 -5.56 -14.10 -7.26
C GLU A 38 -4.86 -12.77 -6.94
N ARG A 39 -4.07 -12.27 -7.88
CA ARG A 39 -3.40 -10.98 -7.72
C ARG A 39 -4.39 -9.83 -7.66
N LEU A 40 -5.44 -9.88 -8.48
CA LEU A 40 -6.51 -8.88 -8.44
C LEU A 40 -7.24 -8.90 -7.09
N HIS A 41 -7.51 -10.10 -6.57
CA HIS A 41 -8.11 -10.26 -5.24
C HIS A 41 -7.24 -9.63 -4.16
N ARG A 42 -5.94 -9.87 -4.23
CA ARG A 42 -4.99 -9.27 -3.29
C ARG A 42 -5.00 -7.76 -3.38
N LEU A 43 -5.04 -7.23 -4.59
CA LEU A 43 -5.12 -5.80 -4.82
C LEU A 43 -6.40 -5.21 -4.23
N GLN A 44 -7.53 -5.89 -4.42
CA GLN A 44 -8.81 -5.49 -3.84
C GLN A 44 -8.73 -5.42 -2.33
N ASP A 45 -8.15 -6.42 -1.69
CA ASP A 45 -7.98 -6.45 -0.24
C ASP A 45 -7.12 -5.29 0.25
N LEU A 46 -6.02 -5.02 -0.45
CA LEU A 46 -5.12 -3.93 -0.07
C LEU A 46 -5.78 -2.56 -0.26
N ALA A 47 -6.65 -2.43 -1.25
CA ALA A 47 -7.33 -1.16 -1.54
C ALA A 47 -8.61 -0.96 -0.74
N ALA A 48 -9.09 -1.98 -0.03
CA ALA A 48 -10.41 -1.96 0.60
C ALA A 48 -10.54 -0.99 1.77
N ALA A 49 -9.45 -0.72 2.46
CA ALA A 49 -9.49 0.12 3.66
C ALA A 49 -8.21 0.95 3.76
N PRO A 50 -8.29 2.13 4.40
CA PRO A 50 -7.09 2.93 4.62
C PRO A 50 -6.14 2.26 5.60
N TRP A 51 -4.86 2.56 5.44
CA TRP A 51 -3.83 2.16 6.39
C TRP A 51 -3.78 3.19 7.52
N THR A 52 -4.37 2.84 8.64
CA THR A 52 -4.32 3.68 9.83
C THR A 52 -3.01 3.48 10.57
N ARG A 53 -2.68 4.43 11.45
CA ARG A 53 -1.49 4.31 12.30
C ARG A 53 -1.54 3.01 13.12
N ASP A 54 -2.72 2.66 13.63
CA ASP A 54 -2.88 1.42 14.43
C ASP A 54 -2.55 0.17 13.62
N ARG A 55 -2.98 0.12 12.35
CA ARG A 55 -2.65 -1.00 11.48
C ARG A 55 -1.15 -1.10 11.23
N ILE A 56 -0.49 0.05 11.07
CA ILE A 56 0.96 0.10 10.86
C ILE A 56 1.68 -0.41 12.11
N VAL A 57 1.29 0.09 13.28
CA VAL A 57 1.88 -0.33 14.56
C VAL A 57 1.73 -1.84 14.75
N GLU A 58 0.56 -2.38 14.41
CA GLU A 58 0.26 -3.79 14.58
C GLU A 58 1.21 -4.67 13.75
N ARG A 59 1.60 -4.21 12.57
CA ARG A 59 2.47 -4.97 11.68
C ARG A 59 3.90 -5.12 12.21
N VAL A 60 4.33 -4.24 13.10
CA VAL A 60 5.69 -4.27 13.65
C VAL A 60 5.71 -4.58 15.14
N ARG A 61 4.53 -4.77 15.74
CA ARG A 61 4.42 -5.08 17.17
C ARG A 61 5.07 -6.42 17.47
N GLY A 62 5.87 -6.45 18.53
CA GLY A 62 6.49 -7.68 18.99
C GLY A 62 7.70 -8.15 18.19
N VAL A 63 8.07 -7.43 17.14
CA VAL A 63 9.30 -7.75 16.41
C VAL A 63 10.48 -7.20 17.21
N THR A 64 11.38 -8.10 17.62
CA THR A 64 12.52 -7.74 18.48
C THR A 64 13.87 -7.93 17.80
N ASP A 65 13.92 -8.66 16.70
CA ASP A 65 15.15 -8.92 15.96
C ASP A 65 15.28 -7.91 14.82
N SER A 66 16.46 -7.31 14.68
CA SER A 66 16.70 -6.27 13.68
C SER A 66 16.53 -6.78 12.24
N THR A 67 16.94 -8.02 11.97
CA THR A 67 16.79 -8.61 10.64
C THR A 67 15.32 -8.84 10.31
N GLN A 68 14.55 -9.37 11.27
CA GLN A 68 13.13 -9.57 11.10
C GLN A 68 12.39 -8.25 10.95
N LEU A 69 12.81 -7.23 11.70
CA LEU A 69 12.21 -5.91 11.59
C LEU A 69 12.43 -5.31 10.20
N ALA A 70 13.65 -5.42 9.68
CA ALA A 70 13.95 -4.92 8.34
C ALA A 70 13.07 -5.60 7.28
N TYR A 71 12.88 -6.91 7.41
CA TYR A 71 11.99 -7.65 6.51
C TYR A 71 10.55 -7.17 6.65
N ALA A 72 10.06 -7.07 7.89
CA ALA A 72 8.69 -6.65 8.15
C ALA A 72 8.42 -5.24 7.62
N LEU A 73 9.35 -4.33 7.78
CA LEU A 73 9.22 -2.96 7.27
C LEU A 73 9.19 -2.91 5.75
N ARG A 74 9.99 -3.75 5.08
CA ARG A 74 9.96 -3.81 3.61
C ARG A 74 8.62 -4.34 3.11
N GLN A 75 8.07 -5.37 3.76
CA GLN A 75 6.77 -5.92 3.40
C GLN A 75 5.67 -4.90 3.66
N LEU A 76 5.68 -4.27 4.81
CA LEU A 76 4.72 -3.24 5.17
C LEU A 76 4.73 -2.10 4.15
N ARG A 77 5.93 -1.60 3.83
CA ARG A 77 6.06 -0.52 2.86
C ARG A 77 5.50 -0.90 1.50
N ARG A 78 5.79 -2.12 1.04
CA ARG A 78 5.28 -2.61 -0.26
C ARG A 78 3.76 -2.65 -0.28
N GLU A 79 3.17 -3.26 0.74
CA GLU A 79 1.71 -3.39 0.82
C GLU A 79 1.04 -2.04 0.92
N LEU A 80 1.58 -1.17 1.75
CA LEU A 80 1.03 0.15 1.98
C LEU A 80 1.12 1.01 0.73
N MET A 81 2.24 0.99 0.01
CA MET A 81 2.40 1.75 -1.22
C MET A 81 1.46 1.24 -2.31
N VAL A 82 1.30 -0.07 -2.44
CA VAL A 82 0.33 -0.64 -3.39
C VAL A 82 -1.08 -0.18 -3.03
N SER A 83 -1.42 -0.23 -1.75
CA SER A 83 -2.73 0.23 -1.27
C SER A 83 -2.97 1.69 -1.62
N LEU A 84 -2.02 2.56 -1.33
CA LEU A 84 -2.16 4.00 -1.60
C LEU A 84 -2.30 4.29 -3.09
N ILE A 85 -1.49 3.65 -3.92
CA ILE A 85 -1.58 3.85 -5.37
C ILE A 85 -2.95 3.40 -5.87
N ALA A 86 -3.41 2.23 -5.43
CA ALA A 86 -4.69 1.70 -5.84
C ALA A 86 -5.85 2.58 -5.37
N ARG A 87 -5.83 3.00 -4.11
CA ARG A 87 -6.88 3.85 -3.55
C ARG A 87 -6.92 5.23 -4.17
N ASN A 88 -5.75 5.83 -4.39
CA ASN A 88 -5.69 7.14 -5.00
C ASN A 88 -6.11 7.10 -6.46
N SER A 89 -5.61 6.12 -7.22
CA SER A 89 -5.91 5.99 -8.64
C SER A 89 -7.37 5.73 -8.93
N THR A 90 -8.04 4.99 -8.04
CA THR A 90 -9.47 4.68 -8.20
C THR A 90 -10.37 5.73 -7.55
N GLY A 91 -9.80 6.76 -6.96
CA GLY A 91 -10.57 7.83 -6.34
C GLY A 91 -11.08 7.53 -4.94
N CYS A 92 -10.60 6.45 -4.30
CA CYS A 92 -11.01 6.10 -2.95
C CYS A 92 -10.36 6.96 -1.88
N CYS A 93 -9.24 7.60 -2.18
CA CYS A 93 -8.60 8.52 -1.25
C CYS A 93 -7.98 9.69 -2.00
N GLY A 94 -7.82 10.80 -1.28
CA GLY A 94 -7.20 12.00 -1.80
C GLY A 94 -5.79 12.18 -1.24
N TYR A 95 -5.26 13.36 -1.52
CA TYR A 95 -3.90 13.73 -1.13
C TYR A 95 -3.68 13.64 0.38
N ASP A 96 -4.68 14.07 1.16
CA ASP A 96 -4.55 14.09 2.63
C ASP A 96 -4.31 12.70 3.21
N GLU A 97 -5.05 11.69 2.73
CA GLU A 97 -4.84 10.32 3.19
C GLU A 97 -3.43 9.83 2.81
N VAL A 98 -2.97 10.16 1.60
CA VAL A 98 -1.64 9.76 1.16
C VAL A 98 -0.57 10.35 2.08
N VAL A 99 -0.65 11.64 2.37
CA VAL A 99 0.31 12.31 3.24
C VAL A 99 0.26 11.76 4.66
N ASP A 100 -0.94 11.61 5.22
CA ASP A 100 -1.11 11.12 6.59
C ASP A 100 -0.57 9.70 6.74
N THR A 101 -0.85 8.85 5.75
CA THR A 101 -0.39 7.46 5.77
C THR A 101 1.13 7.38 5.65
N MET A 102 1.71 8.16 4.75
CA MET A 102 3.17 8.16 4.59
C MET A 102 3.87 8.70 5.83
N THR A 103 3.29 9.72 6.45
CA THR A 103 3.82 10.29 7.70
C THR A 103 3.77 9.24 8.82
N ALA A 104 2.65 8.55 8.96
CA ALA A 104 2.51 7.51 9.96
C ALA A 104 3.50 6.37 9.73
N LEU A 105 3.68 5.95 8.47
CA LEU A 105 4.65 4.92 8.14
C LEU A 105 6.07 5.34 8.55
N ALA A 106 6.46 6.55 8.20
CA ALA A 106 7.80 7.06 8.52
C ALA A 106 8.02 7.11 10.03
N GLU A 107 7.07 7.66 10.76
CA GLU A 107 7.20 7.82 12.22
C GLU A 107 7.22 6.48 12.94
N GLU A 108 6.30 5.57 12.59
CA GLU A 108 6.24 4.27 13.24
C GLU A 108 7.42 3.38 12.87
N SER A 109 7.96 3.53 11.65
CA SER A 109 9.17 2.83 11.26
C SER A 109 10.37 3.25 12.11
N VAL A 110 10.53 4.55 12.32
CA VAL A 110 11.61 5.08 13.18
C VAL A 110 11.42 4.59 14.61
N ARG A 111 10.22 4.65 15.15
CA ARG A 111 9.94 4.17 16.50
C ARG A 111 10.28 2.69 16.65
N ALA A 112 9.94 1.88 15.65
CA ALA A 112 10.23 0.45 15.69
C ALA A 112 11.74 0.19 15.68
N VAL A 113 12.48 0.90 14.84
CA VAL A 113 13.94 0.77 14.76
C VAL A 113 14.59 1.15 16.08
N VAL A 114 14.12 2.21 16.71
CA VAL A 114 14.68 2.68 17.99
C VAL A 114 14.42 1.67 19.11
N ARG A 115 13.31 0.95 19.06
CA ARG A 115 12.99 -0.07 20.08
C ARG A 115 13.80 -1.35 19.95
N VAL A 116 14.29 -1.63 18.75
CA VAL A 116 15.08 -2.81 18.48
C VAL A 116 16.56 -2.52 18.67
#